data_38327ead31f9f21d72dddd0efd7e277b
#
_entry.id   38327ead31f9f21d72dddd0efd7e277b
#
_cell.length_a   1.000
_cell.length_b   1.000
_cell.length_c   1.000
_cell.angle_alpha   90.00
_cell.angle_beta   90.00
_cell.angle_gamma   90.00
#
_symmetry.space_group_name_H-M   'P 1'
#
loop_
_entity.id
_entity.type
_entity.pdbx_description
1 polymer ?
#
loop_
_entity_poly.entity_id
_entity_poly.type
_entity_poly.pdbx_seq_one_letter_code
_entity_poly.pdbx_strand_id
1 'polypeptide(L)'
;RVTTWGLAATIRAPAKETLSFAAYHLDQGAHRLYIYLDDDNSNAFKALKAHPKIRVQGCDAAHWKRLIGKRPGKHQARQTLNATHAYQRKVEVDWLIHMDVDEFLVPSHPVNEVLKTLGHDVTSARIRPMELLGGSTDAFKAFVPPDGQRRKVVDQIYPKYGKHLKGGFLSHVAGKLFVRSGLDDITF
;
A
#
# COMPACT_ATOMS: atom_id res chain seq x y z
N ARG A 1 -1.59 2.80 -25.61
CA ARG A 1 -1.61 3.61 -24.38
C ARG A 1 -0.74 2.94 -23.34
N VAL A 2 0.07 3.73 -22.61
CA VAL A 2 0.89 3.22 -21.50
C VAL A 2 -0.01 2.89 -20.32
N THR A 3 0.12 1.69 -19.75
CA THR A 3 -0.59 1.31 -18.52
C THR A 3 -0.04 2.12 -17.35
N THR A 4 -0.92 2.73 -16.58
CA THR A 4 -0.58 3.59 -15.44
C THR A 4 -1.03 2.97 -14.13
N TRP A 5 -0.26 3.23 -13.07
CA TRP A 5 -0.65 2.80 -11.73
C TRP A 5 -0.47 3.95 -10.72
N GLY A 6 -1.22 3.88 -9.65
CA GLY A 6 -1.15 4.82 -8.55
C GLY A 6 -1.24 4.12 -7.20
N LEU A 7 -0.99 4.90 -6.18
CA LEU A 7 -0.96 4.43 -4.80
C LEU A 7 -1.78 5.34 -3.91
N ALA A 8 -2.59 4.75 -3.04
CA ALA A 8 -3.27 5.44 -1.96
C ALA A 8 -2.64 5.08 -0.61
N ALA A 9 -2.36 6.06 0.23
CA ALA A 9 -1.82 5.84 1.57
C ALA A 9 -2.44 6.81 2.57
N THR A 10 -2.80 6.30 3.76
CA THR A 10 -3.18 7.12 4.92
C THR A 10 -2.00 7.15 5.88
N ILE A 11 -1.40 8.31 6.05
CA ILE A 11 -0.10 8.45 6.70
C ILE A 11 -0.21 9.27 7.98
N ARG A 12 0.36 8.73 9.05
CA ARG A 12 0.67 9.41 10.30
C ARG A 12 2.12 9.10 10.64
N ALA A 13 3.04 9.90 10.10
CA ALA A 13 4.47 9.71 10.23
C ALA A 13 5.21 11.06 10.09
N PRO A 14 6.47 11.16 10.54
CA PRO A 14 7.28 12.35 10.33
C PRO A 14 7.37 12.76 8.86
N ALA A 15 7.54 14.06 8.61
CA ALA A 15 7.63 14.60 7.25
C ALA A 15 8.71 13.89 6.41
N LYS A 16 9.87 13.60 7.00
CA LYS A 16 10.97 12.88 6.32
C LYS A 16 10.52 11.51 5.79
N GLU A 17 9.86 10.71 6.62
CA GLU A 17 9.38 9.37 6.22
C GLU A 17 8.30 9.47 5.15
N THR A 18 7.33 10.37 5.34
CA THR A 18 6.27 10.63 4.38
C THR A 18 6.81 11.03 3.01
N LEU A 19 7.79 11.95 2.97
CA LEU A 19 8.40 12.42 1.73
C LEU A 19 9.29 11.37 1.09
N SER A 20 10.02 10.57 1.88
CA SER A 20 10.83 9.44 1.38
C SER A 20 9.95 8.38 0.73
N PHE A 21 8.83 8.02 1.38
CA PHE A 21 7.83 7.09 0.84
C PHE A 21 7.27 7.59 -0.51
N ALA A 22 6.89 8.87 -0.57
CA ALA A 22 6.35 9.45 -1.81
C ALA A 22 7.40 9.49 -2.93
N ALA A 23 8.62 9.95 -2.64
CA ALA A 23 9.70 10.03 -3.61
C ALA A 23 10.05 8.65 -4.17
N TYR A 24 10.18 7.65 -3.30
CA TYR A 24 10.47 6.28 -3.69
C TYR A 24 9.45 5.74 -4.70
N HIS A 25 8.15 5.84 -4.39
CA HIS A 25 7.13 5.27 -5.27
C HIS A 25 6.97 6.05 -6.58
N LEU A 26 7.25 7.35 -6.59
CA LEU A 26 7.34 8.12 -7.83
C LEU A 26 8.52 7.64 -8.70
N ASP A 27 9.67 7.35 -8.09
CA ASP A 27 10.84 6.80 -8.75
C ASP A 27 10.58 5.39 -9.30
N GLN A 28 9.78 4.56 -8.58
CA GLN A 28 9.29 3.27 -9.06
C GLN A 28 8.26 3.39 -10.20
N GLY A 29 7.94 4.58 -10.66
CA GLY A 29 7.07 4.82 -11.81
C GLY A 29 5.59 5.01 -11.47
N ALA A 30 5.23 5.28 -10.21
CA ALA A 30 3.85 5.64 -9.89
C ALA A 30 3.42 6.89 -10.68
N HIS A 31 2.32 6.78 -11.39
CA HIS A 31 1.74 7.90 -12.15
C HIS A 31 1.02 8.90 -11.24
N ARG A 32 0.42 8.41 -10.15
CA ARG A 32 -0.28 9.23 -9.15
C ARG A 32 -0.09 8.66 -7.74
N LEU A 33 0.05 9.58 -6.77
CA LEU A 33 -0.04 9.26 -5.35
C LEU A 33 -1.23 10.00 -4.74
N TYR A 34 -2.06 9.29 -4.01
CA TYR A 34 -3.19 9.81 -3.24
C TYR A 34 -2.85 9.71 -1.76
N ILE A 35 -2.29 10.77 -1.20
CA ILE A 35 -1.78 10.81 0.18
C ILE A 35 -2.79 11.48 1.10
N TYR A 36 -3.21 10.76 2.12
CA TYR A 36 -4.09 11.23 3.19
C TYR A 36 -3.27 11.40 4.47
N LEU A 37 -3.04 12.65 4.89
CA LEU A 37 -2.30 12.93 6.12
C LEU A 37 -3.26 12.88 7.30
N ASP A 38 -3.08 11.89 8.18
CA ASP A 38 -3.94 11.61 9.35
C ASP A 38 -3.47 12.31 10.62
N ASP A 39 -2.58 13.28 10.48
CA ASP A 39 -2.07 14.18 11.51
C ASP A 39 -1.85 15.58 10.92
N ASP A 40 -1.50 16.52 11.81
CA ASP A 40 -1.12 17.89 11.41
C ASP A 40 0.35 17.93 10.98
N ASN A 41 0.61 17.54 9.74
CA ASN A 41 1.94 17.55 9.12
C ASN A 41 2.02 18.61 8.01
N SER A 42 2.04 19.88 8.41
CA SER A 42 2.02 21.03 7.49
C SER A 42 3.23 21.07 6.55
N ASN A 43 4.41 20.62 7.01
CA ASN A 43 5.62 20.58 6.18
C ASN A 43 5.49 19.52 5.08
N ALA A 44 5.06 18.31 5.41
CA ALA A 44 4.79 17.28 4.41
C ALA A 44 3.68 17.71 3.46
N PHE A 45 2.57 18.29 3.99
CA PHE A 45 1.45 18.75 3.17
C PHE A 45 1.90 19.76 2.10
N LYS A 46 2.66 20.79 2.49
CA LYS A 46 3.15 21.81 1.55
C LYS A 46 4.01 21.21 0.45
N ALA A 47 4.97 20.35 0.79
CA ALA A 47 5.86 19.71 -0.16
C ALA A 47 5.09 18.77 -1.12
N LEU A 48 4.21 17.92 -0.59
CA LEU A 48 3.40 16.99 -1.40
C LEU A 48 2.45 17.75 -2.35
N LYS A 49 1.82 18.83 -1.86
CA LYS A 49 0.89 19.63 -2.67
C LYS A 49 1.56 20.32 -3.86
N ALA A 50 2.84 20.66 -3.73
CA ALA A 50 3.61 21.28 -4.81
C ALA A 50 3.94 20.29 -5.96
N HIS A 51 3.85 18.97 -5.72
CA HIS A 51 4.23 17.98 -6.72
C HIS A 51 3.04 17.62 -7.65
N PRO A 52 3.20 17.73 -8.99
CA PRO A 52 2.08 17.58 -9.94
C PRO A 52 1.45 16.18 -9.96
N LYS A 53 2.20 15.15 -9.59
CA LYS A 53 1.74 13.75 -9.54
C LYS A 53 1.09 13.37 -8.20
N ILE A 54 1.03 14.28 -7.21
CA ILE A 54 0.49 13.96 -5.88
C ILE A 54 -0.84 14.67 -5.65
N ARG A 55 -1.79 13.95 -5.09
CA ARG A 55 -3.06 14.45 -4.59
C ARG A 55 -3.05 14.28 -3.07
N VAL A 56 -2.69 15.34 -2.35
CA VAL A 56 -2.64 15.32 -0.88
C VAL A 56 -3.93 15.86 -0.28
N GLN A 57 -4.41 15.19 0.76
CA GLN A 57 -5.58 15.55 1.56
C GLN A 57 -5.25 15.48 3.05
N GLY A 58 -5.49 16.54 3.80
CA GLY A 58 -5.49 16.49 5.26
C GLY A 58 -6.76 15.83 5.80
N CYS A 59 -6.62 14.91 6.75
CA CYS A 59 -7.73 14.17 7.36
C CYS A 59 -8.26 14.90 8.62
N ASP A 60 -8.61 16.16 8.46
CA ASP A 60 -9.22 17.01 9.51
C ASP A 60 -10.69 16.64 9.79
N ALA A 61 -11.30 17.33 10.73
CA ALA A 61 -12.71 17.12 11.07
C ALA A 61 -13.65 17.35 9.87
N ALA A 62 -13.33 18.30 8.99
CA ALA A 62 -14.12 18.60 7.81
C ALA A 62 -14.04 17.46 6.77
N HIS A 63 -12.87 16.86 6.59
CA HIS A 63 -12.70 15.66 5.76
C HIS A 63 -13.60 14.53 6.22
N TRP A 64 -13.54 14.16 7.51
CA TRP A 64 -14.32 13.05 8.05
C TRP A 64 -15.81 13.33 8.08
N LYS A 65 -16.20 14.59 8.35
CA LYS A 65 -17.60 15.00 8.30
C LYS A 65 -18.21 14.80 6.91
N ARG A 66 -17.47 15.15 5.87
CA ARG A 66 -17.93 14.95 4.46
C ARG A 66 -17.96 13.48 4.09
N LEU A 67 -16.98 12.69 4.53
CA LEU A 67 -16.83 11.32 4.07
C LEU A 67 -17.83 10.35 4.73
N ILE A 68 -17.96 10.40 6.07
CA ILE A 68 -18.82 9.47 6.83
C ILE A 68 -19.48 10.09 8.08
N GLY A 69 -19.46 11.42 8.24
CA GLY A 69 -20.07 12.13 9.37
C GLY A 69 -19.15 12.30 10.58
N LYS A 70 -18.22 11.40 10.87
CA LYS A 70 -17.29 11.48 12.00
C LYS A 70 -16.00 10.71 11.74
N ARG A 71 -14.92 11.08 12.45
CA ARG A 71 -13.63 10.39 12.34
C ARG A 71 -13.68 9.00 12.99
N PRO A 72 -13.30 7.91 12.27
CA PRO A 72 -13.20 6.58 12.84
C PRO A 72 -12.07 6.49 13.89
N GLY A 73 -12.32 5.77 14.99
CA GLY A 73 -11.29 5.55 16.01
C GLY A 73 -10.14 4.64 15.53
N LYS A 74 -10.48 3.57 14.82
CA LYS A 74 -9.49 2.58 14.35
C LYS A 74 -8.74 3.09 13.12
N HIS A 75 -7.40 2.94 13.13
CA HIS A 75 -6.54 3.36 12.03
C HIS A 75 -6.88 2.60 10.74
N GLN A 76 -7.06 1.28 10.81
CA GLN A 76 -7.41 0.46 9.65
C GLN A 76 -8.70 0.92 8.96
N ALA A 77 -9.72 1.31 9.75
CA ALA A 77 -10.96 1.85 9.18
C ALA A 77 -10.71 3.17 8.42
N ARG A 78 -9.81 4.03 8.94
CA ARG A 78 -9.43 5.26 8.23
C ARG A 78 -8.68 4.98 6.95
N GLN A 79 -7.76 4.00 6.95
CA GLN A 79 -7.05 3.56 5.76
C GLN A 79 -8.00 3.05 4.67
N THR A 80 -8.89 2.12 5.04
CA THR A 80 -9.91 1.55 4.13
C THR A 80 -10.80 2.65 3.52
N LEU A 81 -11.33 3.55 4.35
CA LEU A 81 -12.20 4.63 3.89
C LEU A 81 -11.48 5.61 2.95
N ASN A 82 -10.25 5.98 3.26
CA ASN A 82 -9.47 6.87 2.42
C ASN A 82 -9.05 6.20 1.10
N ALA A 83 -8.66 4.94 1.12
CA ALA A 83 -8.33 4.19 -0.10
C ALA A 83 -9.57 4.04 -1.00
N THR A 84 -10.73 3.71 -0.41
CA THR A 84 -12.01 3.66 -1.11
C THR A 84 -12.39 5.03 -1.69
N HIS A 85 -12.24 6.10 -0.92
CA HIS A 85 -12.47 7.46 -1.40
C HIS A 85 -11.54 7.83 -2.56
N ALA A 86 -10.24 7.47 -2.49
CA ALA A 86 -9.30 7.68 -3.59
C ALA A 86 -9.73 6.93 -4.86
N TYR A 87 -10.24 5.73 -4.72
CA TYR A 87 -10.69 4.89 -5.82
C TYR A 87 -12.01 5.39 -6.45
N GLN A 88 -13.00 5.73 -5.63
CA GLN A 88 -14.34 6.14 -6.10
C GLN A 88 -14.40 7.56 -6.66
N ARG A 89 -13.50 8.46 -6.24
CA ARG A 89 -13.34 9.74 -6.94
C ARG A 89 -12.69 9.47 -8.30
N LYS A 90 -12.71 10.46 -9.20
CA LYS A 90 -12.08 10.31 -10.53
C LYS A 90 -10.60 9.94 -10.38
N VAL A 91 -10.31 8.64 -10.36
CA VAL A 91 -8.95 8.12 -10.30
C VAL A 91 -8.25 8.31 -11.65
N GLU A 92 -7.00 8.81 -11.61
CA GLU A 92 -6.25 9.21 -12.82
C GLU A 92 -5.25 8.13 -13.27
N VAL A 93 -5.54 6.86 -12.96
CA VAL A 93 -4.67 5.69 -13.25
C VAL A 93 -5.50 4.49 -13.64
N ASP A 94 -4.87 3.51 -14.30
CA ASP A 94 -5.52 2.25 -14.68
C ASP A 94 -5.59 1.24 -13.52
N TRP A 95 -4.67 1.35 -12.57
CA TRP A 95 -4.57 0.48 -11.39
C TRP A 95 -4.25 1.27 -10.14
N LEU A 96 -4.91 0.94 -9.04
CA LEU A 96 -4.66 1.54 -7.72
C LEU A 96 -4.26 0.47 -6.71
N ILE A 97 -3.24 0.75 -5.90
CA ILE A 97 -2.86 -0.04 -4.73
C ILE A 97 -2.96 0.79 -3.46
N HIS A 98 -3.37 0.18 -2.35
CA HIS A 98 -3.24 0.77 -1.02
C HIS A 98 -2.00 0.22 -0.32
N MET A 99 -1.19 1.10 0.27
CA MET A 99 0.01 0.74 1.02
C MET A 99 0.16 1.56 2.31
N ASP A 100 0.87 1.01 3.28
CA ASP A 100 1.28 1.69 4.49
C ASP A 100 2.59 2.46 4.25
N VAL A 101 2.85 3.49 5.06
CA VAL A 101 4.01 4.41 4.87
C VAL A 101 5.38 3.73 5.05
N ASP A 102 5.41 2.61 5.73
CA ASP A 102 6.59 1.78 5.99
C ASP A 102 6.74 0.60 5.01
N GLU A 103 5.88 0.53 4.00
CA GLU A 103 5.93 -0.48 2.96
C GLU A 103 6.47 0.11 1.64
N PHE A 104 7.34 -0.65 0.98
CA PHE A 104 8.00 -0.24 -0.26
C PHE A 104 7.87 -1.33 -1.31
N LEU A 105 7.48 -0.96 -2.54
CA LEU A 105 7.47 -1.90 -3.66
C LEU A 105 8.91 -2.21 -4.09
N VAL A 106 9.22 -3.51 -4.21
CA VAL A 106 10.52 -3.98 -4.72
C VAL A 106 10.26 -4.86 -5.94
N PRO A 107 9.92 -4.26 -7.09
CA PRO A 107 9.56 -5.01 -8.28
C PRO A 107 10.82 -5.49 -9.02
N SER A 108 10.79 -6.73 -9.53
CA SER A 108 11.83 -7.26 -10.42
C SER A 108 11.75 -6.72 -11.86
N HIS A 109 10.60 -6.16 -12.23
CA HIS A 109 10.32 -5.52 -13.52
C HIS A 109 9.48 -4.26 -13.29
N PRO A 110 9.50 -3.28 -14.19
CA PRO A 110 8.65 -2.09 -14.06
C PRO A 110 7.18 -2.47 -13.85
N VAL A 111 6.56 -1.91 -12.81
CA VAL A 111 5.19 -2.27 -12.39
C VAL A 111 4.18 -2.10 -13.53
N ASN A 112 4.28 -1.02 -14.30
CA ASN A 112 3.41 -0.77 -15.45
C ASN A 112 3.53 -1.86 -16.53
N GLU A 113 4.73 -2.40 -16.76
CA GLU A 113 4.93 -3.48 -17.74
C GLU A 113 4.30 -4.79 -17.25
N VAL A 114 4.43 -5.11 -15.96
CA VAL A 114 3.77 -6.28 -15.37
C VAL A 114 2.25 -6.14 -15.46
N LEU A 115 1.70 -5.01 -15.04
CA LEU A 115 0.25 -4.77 -15.07
C LEU A 115 -0.33 -4.77 -16.48
N LYS A 116 0.46 -4.34 -17.48
CA LYS A 116 0.08 -4.35 -18.90
C LYS A 116 -0.14 -5.77 -19.45
N THR A 117 0.56 -6.77 -18.91
CA THR A 117 0.40 -8.17 -19.36
C THR A 117 -0.90 -8.82 -18.90
N LEU A 118 -1.60 -8.20 -17.94
CA LEU A 118 -2.83 -8.74 -17.38
C LEU A 118 -4.01 -8.51 -18.32
N GLY A 119 -4.75 -9.58 -18.60
CA GLY A 119 -5.96 -9.53 -19.44
C GLY A 119 -7.01 -8.54 -18.93
N HIS A 120 -7.95 -8.17 -19.81
CA HIS A 120 -9.01 -7.21 -19.46
C HIS A 120 -9.99 -7.76 -18.41
N ASP A 121 -10.11 -9.05 -18.29
CA ASP A 121 -10.90 -9.79 -17.30
C ASP A 121 -10.27 -9.83 -15.90
N VAL A 122 -8.97 -9.52 -15.79
CA VAL A 122 -8.28 -9.46 -14.51
C VAL A 122 -8.60 -8.14 -13.82
N THR A 123 -9.32 -8.22 -12.72
CA THR A 123 -9.76 -7.04 -11.93
C THR A 123 -8.81 -6.68 -10.81
N SER A 124 -8.01 -7.62 -10.32
CA SER A 124 -7.03 -7.38 -9.26
C SER A 124 -5.78 -8.25 -9.42
N ALA A 125 -4.65 -7.74 -8.95
CA ALA A 125 -3.38 -8.46 -8.92
C ALA A 125 -2.76 -8.36 -7.53
N ARG A 126 -2.47 -9.52 -6.93
CA ARG A 126 -1.88 -9.58 -5.59
C ARG A 126 -0.37 -9.60 -5.66
N ILE A 127 0.26 -8.73 -4.88
CA ILE A 127 1.70 -8.74 -4.64
C ILE A 127 1.99 -9.42 -3.29
N ARG A 128 3.07 -10.19 -3.26
CA ARG A 128 3.50 -10.89 -2.04
C ARG A 128 4.29 -9.95 -1.13
N PRO A 129 4.13 -10.07 0.20
CA PRO A 129 4.98 -9.35 1.12
C PRO A 129 6.38 -9.97 1.15
N MET A 130 7.36 -9.13 1.41
CA MET A 130 8.69 -9.52 1.89
C MET A 130 8.88 -8.88 3.26
N GLU A 131 9.38 -9.64 4.22
CA GLU A 131 9.66 -9.12 5.56
C GLU A 131 11.17 -9.09 5.78
N LEU A 132 11.68 -7.90 6.07
CA LEU A 132 13.10 -7.69 6.34
C LEU A 132 13.54 -8.54 7.54
N LEU A 133 14.69 -9.20 7.40
CA LEU A 133 15.27 -9.96 8.51
C LEU A 133 15.82 -9.00 9.55
N GLY A 134 15.47 -9.22 10.82
CA GLY A 134 15.92 -8.35 11.92
C GLY A 134 17.45 -8.21 11.95
N GLY A 135 17.91 -6.97 11.99
CA GLY A 135 19.35 -6.64 11.99
C GLY A 135 19.99 -6.60 10.58
N SER A 136 19.23 -6.84 9.53
CA SER A 136 19.70 -6.74 8.15
C SER A 136 19.16 -5.49 7.46
N THR A 137 19.86 -5.02 6.42
CA THR A 137 19.44 -3.93 5.55
C THR A 137 18.96 -4.43 4.18
N ASP A 138 19.27 -5.68 3.82
CA ASP A 138 19.09 -6.23 2.47
C ASP A 138 18.65 -7.71 2.43
N ALA A 139 18.65 -8.40 3.57
CA ALA A 139 18.19 -9.78 3.65
C ALA A 139 16.73 -9.87 4.11
N PHE A 140 15.95 -10.65 3.39
CA PHE A 140 14.53 -10.84 3.66
C PHE A 140 14.23 -12.29 4.06
N LYS A 141 13.19 -12.48 4.86
CA LYS A 141 12.71 -13.80 5.21
C LYS A 141 12.19 -14.53 3.98
N ALA A 142 12.50 -15.83 3.87
CA ALA A 142 11.97 -16.65 2.80
C ALA A 142 10.44 -16.75 2.88
N PHE A 143 9.79 -16.61 1.75
CA PHE A 143 8.35 -16.86 1.65
C PHE A 143 8.08 -18.37 1.71
N VAL A 144 7.25 -18.78 2.66
CA VAL A 144 6.81 -20.17 2.79
C VAL A 144 5.42 -20.29 2.16
N PRO A 145 5.26 -21.04 1.05
CA PRO A 145 3.98 -21.21 0.37
C PRO A 145 2.88 -21.75 1.30
N PRO A 146 1.61 -21.38 1.10
CA PRO A 146 0.48 -21.85 1.91
C PRO A 146 0.01 -23.26 1.47
N ASP A 147 0.91 -24.21 1.51
CA ASP A 147 0.63 -25.63 1.21
C ASP A 147 0.58 -26.49 2.48
N GLY A 148 0.31 -27.77 2.33
CA GLY A 148 0.22 -28.72 3.44
C GLY A 148 1.51 -28.92 4.24
N GLN A 149 2.66 -28.51 3.72
CA GLN A 149 3.97 -28.60 4.38
C GLN A 149 4.36 -27.29 5.11
N ARG A 150 3.61 -26.21 4.92
CA ARG A 150 3.93 -24.88 5.45
C ARG A 150 4.29 -24.90 6.92
N ARG A 151 3.48 -25.57 7.74
CA ARG A 151 3.70 -25.67 9.19
C ARG A 151 5.05 -26.32 9.50
N LYS A 152 5.34 -27.46 8.88
CA LYS A 152 6.60 -28.19 9.08
C LYS A 152 7.80 -27.35 8.68
N VAL A 153 7.74 -26.65 7.56
CA VAL A 153 8.81 -25.76 7.08
C VAL A 153 9.04 -24.60 8.06
N VAL A 154 7.96 -23.96 8.52
CA VAL A 154 8.05 -22.86 9.50
C VAL A 154 8.66 -23.33 10.83
N ASP A 155 8.27 -24.52 11.32
CA ASP A 155 8.83 -25.09 12.56
C ASP A 155 10.29 -25.51 12.38
N GLN A 156 10.74 -25.93 11.21
CA GLN A 156 12.14 -26.19 10.91
C GLN A 156 12.99 -24.92 10.91
N ILE A 157 12.47 -23.82 10.30
CA ILE A 157 13.19 -22.52 10.25
C ILE A 157 13.19 -21.85 11.61
N TYR A 158 12.10 -21.96 12.37
CA TYR A 158 11.91 -21.32 13.67
C TYR A 158 11.50 -22.32 14.76
N PRO A 159 12.41 -23.20 15.25
CA PRO A 159 12.05 -24.30 16.14
C PRO A 159 11.34 -23.88 17.43
N LYS A 160 11.71 -22.71 17.99
CA LYS A 160 11.12 -22.19 19.24
C LYS A 160 9.87 -21.36 19.03
N TYR A 161 9.81 -20.59 17.94
CA TYR A 161 8.82 -19.54 17.73
C TYR A 161 7.87 -19.79 16.56
N GLY A 162 8.12 -20.81 15.73
CA GLY A 162 7.33 -21.12 14.55
C GLY A 162 5.83 -21.19 14.81
N LYS A 163 5.42 -21.74 15.96
CA LYS A 163 4.02 -21.82 16.39
C LYS A 163 3.32 -20.47 16.55
N HIS A 164 4.08 -19.39 16.72
CA HIS A 164 3.56 -18.02 16.85
C HIS A 164 3.64 -17.20 15.56
N LEU A 165 4.29 -17.75 14.51
CA LEU A 165 4.52 -17.07 13.25
C LEU A 165 3.55 -17.57 12.17
N LYS A 166 2.73 -16.68 11.62
CA LYS A 166 1.86 -17.00 10.49
C LYS A 166 2.69 -17.05 9.20
N GLY A 167 3.02 -18.28 8.76
CA GLY A 167 3.81 -18.45 7.54
C GLY A 167 5.25 -17.96 7.63
N GLY A 168 5.82 -17.86 8.85
CA GLY A 168 7.18 -17.41 9.08
C GLY A 168 7.36 -15.90 9.21
N PHE A 169 6.30 -15.11 9.05
CA PHE A 169 6.30 -13.65 9.15
C PHE A 169 5.66 -13.17 10.45
N LEU A 170 6.11 -12.03 10.96
CA LEU A 170 5.44 -11.28 12.04
C LEU A 170 4.31 -10.42 11.47
N SER A 171 4.46 -9.96 10.24
CA SER A 171 3.48 -9.17 9.49
C SER A 171 2.44 -10.06 8.79
N HIS A 172 1.49 -9.43 8.11
CA HIS A 172 0.49 -10.15 7.32
C HIS A 172 1.10 -10.79 6.07
N VAL A 173 0.82 -12.09 5.89
CA VAL A 173 1.26 -12.84 4.70
C VAL A 173 0.36 -12.65 3.47
N ALA A 174 -0.76 -11.93 3.62
CA ALA A 174 -1.73 -11.75 2.55
C ALA A 174 -1.22 -10.87 1.40
N GLY A 175 -0.28 -9.96 1.68
CA GLY A 175 0.21 -8.98 0.71
C GLY A 175 -0.80 -7.89 0.39
N LYS A 176 -0.52 -7.11 -0.66
CA LYS A 176 -1.36 -5.99 -1.10
C LYS A 176 -1.97 -6.27 -2.48
N LEU A 177 -3.06 -5.59 -2.79
CA LEU A 177 -3.75 -5.74 -4.07
C LEU A 177 -3.62 -4.47 -4.91
N PHE A 178 -3.19 -4.62 -6.15
CA PHE A 178 -3.55 -3.70 -7.21
C PHE A 178 -4.98 -4.00 -7.64
N VAL A 179 -5.81 -2.99 -7.71
CA VAL A 179 -7.20 -3.08 -8.17
C VAL A 179 -7.33 -2.25 -9.44
N ARG A 180 -7.95 -2.83 -10.47
CA ARG A 180 -8.20 -2.13 -11.74
C ARG A 180 -9.21 -1.01 -11.51
N SER A 181 -8.94 0.17 -12.06
CA SER A 181 -9.81 1.33 -11.95
C SER A 181 -11.07 1.21 -12.83
N GLY A 182 -12.12 1.91 -12.44
CA GLY A 182 -13.36 1.96 -13.24
C GLY A 182 -14.32 0.80 -12.99
N LEU A 183 -14.10 0.02 -11.93
CA LEU A 183 -15.06 -0.99 -11.49
C LEU A 183 -16.02 -0.37 -10.47
N ASP A 184 -17.29 -0.76 -10.54
CA ASP A 184 -18.31 -0.35 -9.59
C ASP A 184 -18.18 -1.12 -8.26
N ASP A 185 -18.68 -0.52 -7.18
CA ASP A 185 -18.82 -1.14 -5.84
C ASP A 185 -17.52 -1.67 -5.20
N ILE A 186 -16.38 -1.13 -5.60
CA ILE A 186 -15.10 -1.48 -4.97
C ILE A 186 -14.91 -0.73 -3.66
N THR A 187 -14.62 -1.48 -2.60
CA THR A 187 -14.14 -1.01 -1.30
C THR A 187 -12.81 -1.69 -0.96
N PHE A 188 -11.90 -0.94 -0.34
CA PHE A 188 -10.61 -1.46 0.13
C PHE A 188 -10.72 -2.03 1.53
#